data_fa0e9b2f611e417e197bc5296541c373
#
_entry.id   fa0e9b2f611e417e197bc5296541c373
#
_cell.length_a   1.000
_cell.length_b   1.000
_cell.length_c   1.000
_cell.angle_alpha   90.00
_cell.angle_beta   90.00
_cell.angle_gamma   90.00
#
_symmetry.space_group_name_H-M   'P 1'
#
loop_
_entity.id
_entity.type
_entity.pdbx_description
1 polymer ?
#
loop_
_entity_poly.entity_id
_entity_poly.type
_entity_poly.pdbx_seq_one_letter_code
_entity_poly.pdbx_strand_id
1 'polypeptide(L)'
;FGFNPNTPPLPQQIRLCLDNALLRGQPLPCLEGVAEILGTSPTTLRRRLRNGGLTFKTIREDFLKETAVRYLQEPERRIEQISEQLGFSNSGAFRRAFVRWYGYSPSEFRRMEVNRSSTYR
;
A
#
# COMPACT_ATOMS: atom_id res chain seq x y z
N PHE A 1 -12.52 -13.03 -25.43
CA PHE A 1 -13.23 -12.73 -24.53
C PHE A 1 -13.23 -11.36 -24.15
N GLY A 2 -14.12 -10.77 -24.12
CA GLY A 2 -14.24 -9.49 -24.31
C GLY A 2 -14.20 -8.60 -23.15
N PHE A 3 -14.42 -7.34 -23.37
CA PHE A 3 -14.48 -6.33 -22.37
C PHE A 3 -15.62 -6.60 -21.39
N ASN A 4 -15.30 -6.59 -20.10
CA ASN A 4 -16.29 -6.70 -19.05
C ASN A 4 -16.36 -5.36 -18.31
N PRO A 5 -17.44 -4.59 -18.46
CA PRO A 5 -17.51 -3.27 -17.83
C PRO A 5 -17.49 -3.30 -16.31
N ASN A 6 -17.74 -4.48 -15.70
CA ASN A 6 -17.70 -4.60 -14.26
C ASN A 6 -16.33 -4.96 -13.72
N THR A 7 -15.37 -5.23 -14.61
CA THR A 7 -14.01 -5.55 -14.20
C THR A 7 -13.25 -4.26 -13.90
N PRO A 8 -12.67 -4.13 -12.70
CA PRO A 8 -11.91 -2.91 -12.39
C PRO A 8 -10.67 -2.79 -13.26
N PRO A 9 -10.14 -1.59 -13.43
CA PRO A 9 -8.86 -1.41 -14.11
C PRO A 9 -7.76 -2.22 -13.44
N LEU A 10 -6.73 -2.57 -14.22
CA LEU A 10 -5.64 -3.41 -13.71
C LEU A 10 -4.98 -2.86 -12.43
N PRO A 11 -4.64 -1.56 -12.34
CA PRO A 11 -4.06 -1.06 -11.10
C PRO A 11 -4.94 -1.31 -9.89
N GLN A 12 -6.25 -1.17 -10.04
CA GLN A 12 -7.18 -1.41 -8.95
C GLN A 12 -7.25 -2.89 -8.59
N GLN A 13 -7.18 -3.77 -9.57
CA GLN A 13 -7.13 -5.21 -9.30
C GLN A 13 -5.90 -5.57 -8.48
N ILE A 14 -4.76 -4.96 -8.79
CA ILE A 14 -3.53 -5.19 -8.05
C ILE A 14 -3.68 -4.68 -6.61
N ARG A 15 -4.25 -3.49 -6.43
CA ARG A 15 -4.47 -2.93 -5.10
C ARG A 15 -5.39 -3.83 -4.27
N LEU A 16 -6.39 -4.42 -4.90
CA LEU A 16 -7.28 -5.35 -4.20
C LEU A 16 -6.54 -6.60 -3.74
N CYS A 17 -5.59 -7.08 -4.53
CA CYS A 17 -4.75 -8.20 -4.12
C CYS A 17 -3.92 -7.84 -2.90
N LEU A 18 -3.34 -6.65 -2.89
CA LEU A 18 -2.53 -6.18 -1.77
C LEU A 18 -3.39 -5.99 -0.52
N ASP A 19 -4.54 -5.35 -0.70
CA ASP A 19 -5.44 -5.08 0.41
C ASP A 19 -5.97 -6.36 1.03
N ASN A 20 -6.31 -7.33 0.20
CA ASN A 20 -6.79 -8.62 0.68
C ASN A 20 -5.74 -9.35 1.50
N ALA A 21 -4.49 -9.34 1.05
CA ALA A 21 -3.39 -9.94 1.81
C ALA A 21 -3.23 -9.26 3.16
N LEU A 22 -3.31 -7.94 3.16
CA LEU A 22 -3.18 -7.15 4.38
C LEU A 22 -4.29 -7.50 5.38
N LEU A 23 -5.53 -7.58 4.91
CA LEU A 23 -6.67 -7.90 5.75
C LEU A 23 -6.58 -9.31 6.34
N ARG A 24 -5.93 -10.23 5.64
CA ARG A 24 -5.74 -11.59 6.12
C ARG A 24 -4.50 -11.78 6.98
N GLY A 25 -3.75 -10.71 7.20
CA GLY A 25 -2.51 -10.77 7.97
C GLY A 25 -1.41 -11.55 7.26
N GLN A 26 -1.48 -11.63 5.94
CA GLN A 26 -0.49 -12.35 5.13
C GLN A 26 0.52 -11.37 4.55
N PRO A 27 1.72 -11.84 4.20
CA PRO A 27 2.70 -10.97 3.53
C PRO A 27 2.14 -10.43 2.23
N LEU A 28 2.50 -9.20 1.90
CA LEU A 28 2.07 -8.60 0.64
C LEU A 28 2.68 -9.37 -0.53
N PRO A 29 1.87 -9.74 -1.53
CA PRO A 29 2.40 -10.50 -2.66
C PRO A 29 3.33 -9.67 -3.53
N CYS A 30 4.29 -10.33 -4.14
CA CYS A 30 5.17 -9.74 -5.14
C CYS A 30 4.45 -9.75 -6.49
N LEU A 31 5.11 -9.21 -7.52
CA LEU A 31 4.53 -9.20 -8.87
C LEU A 31 4.12 -10.59 -9.32
N GLU A 32 4.99 -11.57 -9.08
CA GLU A 32 4.72 -12.96 -9.47
C GLU A 32 3.49 -13.51 -8.75
N GLY A 33 3.36 -13.20 -7.46
CA GLY A 33 2.20 -13.63 -6.69
C GLY A 33 0.91 -13.01 -7.18
N VAL A 34 0.95 -11.72 -7.50
CA VAL A 34 -0.22 -11.03 -8.02
C VAL A 34 -0.60 -11.59 -9.40
N ALA A 35 0.39 -11.85 -10.24
CA ALA A 35 0.12 -12.43 -11.56
C ALA A 35 -0.59 -13.76 -11.43
N GLU A 36 -0.15 -14.59 -10.48
CA GLU A 36 -0.78 -15.88 -10.24
C GLU A 36 -2.24 -15.70 -9.79
N ILE A 37 -2.48 -14.79 -8.88
CA ILE A 37 -3.84 -14.52 -8.40
C ILE A 37 -4.74 -14.06 -9.54
N LEU A 38 -4.21 -13.24 -10.44
CA LEU A 38 -4.99 -12.70 -11.55
C LEU A 38 -5.05 -13.63 -12.75
N GLY A 39 -4.40 -14.79 -12.68
CA GLY A 39 -4.45 -15.79 -13.74
C GLY A 39 -3.65 -15.39 -14.98
N THR A 40 -2.57 -14.67 -14.82
CA THR A 40 -1.74 -14.24 -15.93
C THR A 40 -0.26 -14.48 -15.61
N SER A 41 0.61 -14.32 -16.61
CA SER A 41 2.03 -14.49 -16.38
C SER A 41 2.65 -13.18 -15.88
N PRO A 42 3.77 -13.24 -15.14
CA PRO A 42 4.47 -12.02 -14.71
C PRO A 42 4.87 -11.13 -15.90
N THR A 43 5.31 -11.75 -16.98
CA THR A 43 5.72 -11.01 -18.17
C THR A 43 4.54 -10.23 -18.77
N THR A 44 3.40 -10.88 -18.86
CA THR A 44 2.18 -10.24 -19.39
C THR A 44 1.75 -9.11 -18.47
N LEU A 45 1.79 -9.34 -17.17
CA LEU A 45 1.41 -8.32 -16.19
C LEU A 45 2.30 -7.08 -16.30
N ARG A 46 3.61 -7.29 -16.37
CA ARG A 46 4.56 -6.18 -16.54
C ARG A 46 4.26 -5.39 -17.82
N ARG A 47 4.02 -6.11 -18.92
CA ARG A 47 3.77 -5.46 -20.20
C ARG A 47 2.50 -4.61 -20.14
N ARG A 48 1.44 -5.15 -19.58
CA ARG A 48 0.17 -4.41 -19.46
C ARG A 48 0.33 -3.17 -18.62
N LEU A 49 1.06 -3.25 -17.51
CA LEU A 49 1.32 -2.10 -16.67
C LEU A 49 2.13 -1.04 -17.41
N ARG A 50 3.17 -1.49 -18.12
CA ARG A 50 4.02 -0.57 -18.89
C ARG A 50 3.22 0.15 -19.95
N ASN A 51 2.31 -0.55 -20.61
CA ASN A 51 1.46 0.05 -21.63
C ASN A 51 0.57 1.15 -21.06
N GLY A 52 0.23 1.05 -19.79
CA GLY A 52 -0.52 2.09 -19.09
C GLY A 52 0.36 3.12 -18.40
N GLY A 53 1.67 3.06 -18.62
CA GLY A 53 2.60 4.00 -18.00
C GLY A 53 2.87 3.73 -16.53
N LEU A 54 2.67 2.49 -16.09
CA LEU A 54 2.77 2.14 -14.67
C LEU A 54 3.76 0.99 -14.46
N THR A 55 4.19 0.85 -13.20
CA THR A 55 4.97 -0.30 -12.77
C THR A 55 4.33 -0.86 -11.50
N PHE A 56 4.59 -2.13 -11.24
CA PHE A 56 4.11 -2.75 -10.01
C PHE A 56 4.68 -2.03 -8.78
N LYS A 57 5.94 -1.64 -8.86
CA LYS A 57 6.62 -0.92 -7.77
C LYS A 57 5.86 0.37 -7.40
N THR A 58 5.46 1.12 -8.42
CA THR A 58 4.73 2.37 -8.20
C THR A 58 3.38 2.11 -7.54
N ILE A 59 2.65 1.12 -8.02
CA ILE A 59 1.34 0.79 -7.47
C ILE A 59 1.49 0.32 -6.02
N ARG A 60 2.48 -0.53 -5.76
CA ARG A 60 2.72 -1.04 -4.41
C ARG A 60 3.09 0.11 -3.46
N GLU A 61 3.95 0.99 -3.91
CA GLU A 61 4.37 2.13 -3.09
C GLU A 61 3.21 3.06 -2.77
N ASP A 62 2.37 3.35 -3.76
CA ASP A 62 1.18 4.18 -3.54
C ASP A 62 0.23 3.52 -2.54
N PHE A 63 0.07 2.21 -2.64
CA PHE A 63 -0.74 1.46 -1.70
C PHE A 63 -0.19 1.57 -0.28
N LEU A 64 1.13 1.40 -0.13
CA LEU A 64 1.78 1.49 1.18
C LEU A 64 1.65 2.88 1.78
N LYS A 65 1.82 3.91 0.97
CA LYS A 65 1.71 5.30 1.43
C LYS A 65 0.31 5.58 1.98
N GLU A 66 -0.71 5.22 1.24
CA GLU A 66 -2.09 5.47 1.64
C GLU A 66 -2.48 4.64 2.86
N THR A 67 -2.05 3.38 2.89
CA THR A 67 -2.35 2.51 4.01
C THR A 67 -1.66 2.98 5.29
N ALA A 68 -0.41 3.44 5.16
CA ALA A 68 0.33 3.96 6.31
C ALA A 68 -0.40 5.14 6.95
N VAL A 69 -0.87 6.07 6.12
CA VAL A 69 -1.62 7.23 6.62
C VAL A 69 -2.89 6.77 7.34
N ARG A 70 -3.63 5.87 6.72
CA ARG A 70 -4.87 5.37 7.30
C ARG A 70 -4.63 4.71 8.66
N TYR A 71 -3.58 3.89 8.76
CA TYR A 71 -3.26 3.21 10.01
C TYR A 71 -2.77 4.17 11.08
N LEU A 72 -2.02 5.19 10.69
CA LEU A 72 -1.53 6.18 11.66
C LEU A 72 -2.64 7.03 12.24
N GLN A 73 -3.77 7.11 11.55
CA GLN A 73 -4.94 7.84 12.06
C GLN A 73 -5.68 7.06 13.14
N GLU A 74 -5.33 5.80 13.33
CA GLU A 74 -5.89 4.97 14.40
C GLU A 74 -4.96 5.03 15.60
N PRO A 75 -5.32 5.74 16.67
CA PRO A 75 -4.39 5.98 17.79
C PRO A 75 -3.91 4.70 18.49
N GLU A 76 -4.72 3.66 18.48
CA GLU A 76 -4.35 2.40 19.14
C GLU A 76 -3.31 1.61 18.38
N ARG A 77 -3.13 1.88 17.09
CA ARG A 77 -2.17 1.14 16.28
C ARG A 77 -0.78 1.68 16.52
N ARG A 78 0.10 0.82 16.98
CA ARG A 78 1.48 1.24 17.26
C ARG A 78 2.30 1.24 15.98
N ILE A 79 3.27 2.15 15.92
CA ILE A 79 4.12 2.29 14.75
C ILE A 79 4.84 0.98 14.43
N GLU A 80 5.28 0.25 15.44
CA GLU A 80 5.91 -1.06 15.25
C GLU A 80 4.97 -2.05 14.59
N GLN A 81 3.71 -2.05 14.97
CA GLN A 81 2.71 -2.93 14.37
C GLN A 81 2.45 -2.56 12.92
N ILE A 82 2.35 -1.27 12.63
CA ILE A 82 2.15 -0.78 11.27
C ILE A 82 3.31 -1.23 10.39
N SER A 83 4.53 -1.03 10.88
CA SER A 83 5.74 -1.42 10.18
C SER A 83 5.72 -2.89 9.80
N GLU A 84 5.38 -3.74 10.76
CA GLU A 84 5.34 -5.18 10.55
C GLU A 84 4.23 -5.55 9.56
N GLN A 85 3.05 -4.98 9.71
CA GLN A 85 1.91 -5.28 8.84
C GLN A 85 2.16 -4.87 7.39
N LEU A 86 2.89 -3.77 7.19
CA LEU A 86 3.20 -3.31 5.85
C LEU A 86 4.41 -4.01 5.22
N GLY A 87 5.04 -4.92 5.97
CA GLY A 87 6.11 -5.74 5.43
C GLY A 87 7.50 -5.15 5.52
N PHE A 88 7.68 -4.15 6.36
CA PHE A 88 9.02 -3.60 6.61
C PHE A 88 9.77 -4.49 7.59
N SER A 89 11.09 -4.56 7.43
CA SER A 89 11.90 -5.41 8.29
C SER A 89 11.97 -4.91 9.74
N ASN A 90 11.79 -3.62 9.95
CA ASN A 90 11.75 -3.04 11.30
C ASN A 90 11.12 -1.64 11.23
N SER A 91 10.87 -1.06 12.40
CA SER A 91 10.23 0.27 12.44
C SER A 91 11.12 1.36 11.88
N GLY A 92 12.44 1.19 11.95
CA GLY A 92 13.37 2.15 11.35
C GLY A 92 13.24 2.21 9.84
N ALA A 93 13.07 1.05 9.21
CA ALA A 93 12.88 0.99 7.75
C ALA A 93 11.59 1.69 7.34
N PHE A 94 10.52 1.46 8.09
CA PHE A 94 9.25 2.13 7.84
C PHE A 94 9.37 3.64 8.01
N ARG A 95 10.03 4.06 9.09
CA ARG A 95 10.21 5.48 9.37
C ARG A 95 10.97 6.17 8.24
N ARG A 96 12.04 5.56 7.75
CA ARG A 96 12.82 6.13 6.64
C ARG A 96 11.99 6.25 5.37
N ALA A 97 11.19 5.22 5.08
CA ALA A 97 10.31 5.26 3.92
C ALA A 97 9.27 6.35 4.05
N PHE A 98 8.67 6.47 5.22
CA PHE A 98 7.63 7.47 5.45
C PHE A 98 8.19 8.89 5.30
N VAL A 99 9.39 9.15 5.84
CA VAL A 99 10.03 10.45 5.67
C VAL A 99 10.32 10.73 4.20
N ARG A 100 10.74 9.71 3.46
CA ARG A 100 11.00 9.86 2.03
C ARG A 100 9.72 10.22 1.27
N TRP A 101 8.59 9.62 1.68
CA TRP A 101 7.31 9.86 1.03
C TRP A 101 6.70 11.22 1.38
N TYR A 102 6.75 11.61 2.63
CA TYR A 102 5.98 12.74 3.12
C TYR A 102 6.79 13.87 3.73
N GLY A 103 8.08 13.68 3.96
CA GLY A 103 8.94 14.72 4.49
C GLY A 103 8.97 14.86 6.00
N TYR A 104 8.23 14.01 6.72
CA TYR A 104 8.24 14.00 8.18
C TYR A 104 8.02 12.57 8.67
N SER A 105 8.27 12.34 9.96
CA SER A 105 8.20 11.00 10.52
C SER A 105 6.77 10.58 10.82
N PRO A 106 6.52 9.26 10.94
CA PRO A 106 5.19 8.79 11.34
C PRO A 106 4.74 9.35 12.69
N SER A 107 5.67 9.51 13.63
CA SER A 107 5.35 10.07 14.95
C SER A 107 4.91 11.52 14.83
N GLU A 108 5.60 12.29 14.00
CA GLU A 108 5.26 13.68 13.74
C GLU A 108 3.89 13.79 13.07
N PHE A 109 3.62 12.90 12.11
CA PHE A 109 2.33 12.89 11.44
C PHE A 109 1.20 12.65 12.46
N ARG A 110 1.39 11.66 13.33
CA ARG A 110 0.38 11.33 14.34
C ARG A 110 0.15 12.50 15.29
N ARG A 111 1.21 13.21 15.65
CA ARG A 111 1.10 14.38 16.50
C ARG A 111 0.31 15.50 15.84
N MET A 112 0.54 15.72 14.55
CA MET A 112 -0.19 16.71 13.78
C MET A 112 -1.66 16.36 13.66
N GLU A 113 -1.99 15.08 13.53
CA GLU A 113 -3.36 14.63 13.46
C GLU A 113 -4.10 14.88 14.78
N VAL A 114 -3.45 14.63 15.90
CA VAL A 114 -4.01 14.90 17.22
C VAL A 114 -4.31 16.39 17.39
N ASN A 115 -3.34 17.24 17.04
CA ASN A 115 -3.51 18.69 17.15
C ASN A 115 -4.64 19.19 16.25
N ARG A 116 -4.75 18.61 15.08
CA ARG A 116 -5.79 18.95 14.13
C ARG A 116 -7.17 18.62 14.69
N SER A 117 -7.31 17.44 15.29
CA SER A 117 -8.56 17.03 15.93
C SER A 117 -8.92 17.96 17.06
N SER A 118 -7.93 18.40 17.85
CA SER A 118 -8.16 19.33 18.95
C SER A 118 -8.66 20.69 18.46
N THR A 119 -8.23 21.10 17.31
CA THR A 119 -8.59 22.41 16.74
C THR A 119 -10.07 22.49 16.38
N TYR A 120 -10.69 21.38 16.13
CA TYR A 120 -12.09 21.34 15.72
C TYR A 120 -13.09 21.41 16.86
N ARG A 121 -12.65 21.58 18.05
CA ARG A 121 -13.55 21.64 19.18
C ARG A 121 -14.10 23.01 19.48
#